data_64543d4c226c0835da68bd72e2faffb1
#
_entry.id   64543d4c226c0835da68bd72e2faffb1
#
_cell.length_a   1.000
_cell.length_b   1.000
_cell.length_c   1.000
_cell.angle_alpha   90.00
_cell.angle_beta   90.00
_cell.angle_gamma   90.00
#
_symmetry.space_group_name_H-M   'P 1'
#
loop_
_entity.id
_entity.type
_entity.pdbx_description
1 polymer ?
#
loop_
_entity_poly.entity_id
_entity_poly.type
_entity_poly.pdbx_seq_one_letter_code
_entity_poly.pdbx_strand_id
1 'polypeptide(L)'
;MAKIGYIYKADIRGGYEDSEKWMNEYGCCRVASDDSEDLYTTRPAWRALLGCLGRGDELVLSRFSNVLRSCDELAALVELCRVKGIRLISIGDKIDTGGNLFPATTVNDVLLVIGTLPSEIAAMRDAADHLRMLMAGSAPSRTSIRQRKEDRDKLIISMYKDGEPLGDILTASGFTSPASIFRIIKKYGVELNRGRGRGKRGQDKKDADVPTSGENE
;
A
#
# COMPACT_ATOMS: atom_id res chain seq x y z
N MET A 1 19.93 15.73 -13.41
CA MET A 1 19.62 15.63 -11.97
C MET A 1 18.44 16.55 -11.69
N ALA A 2 17.25 15.99 -11.59
CA ALA A 2 16.05 16.75 -11.24
C ALA A 2 15.83 16.66 -9.72
N LYS A 3 15.41 17.78 -9.12
CA LYS A 3 14.96 17.83 -7.73
C LYS A 3 13.44 17.84 -7.75
N ILE A 4 12.81 16.83 -7.17
CA ILE A 4 11.36 16.68 -7.22
C ILE A 4 10.84 16.53 -5.80
N GLY A 5 9.91 17.43 -5.44
CA GLY A 5 9.24 17.44 -4.15
C GLY A 5 7.93 16.63 -4.20
N TYR A 6 7.53 16.06 -3.07
CA TYR A 6 6.21 15.49 -2.90
C TYR A 6 5.62 15.90 -1.56
N ILE A 7 4.34 16.29 -1.60
CA ILE A 7 3.56 16.70 -0.43
C ILE A 7 2.21 16.00 -0.46
N TYR A 8 1.81 15.46 0.68
CA TYR A 8 0.45 14.99 0.89
C TYR A 8 -0.32 16.07 1.68
N LYS A 9 -1.26 16.76 1.02
CA LYS A 9 -1.95 17.94 1.59
C LYS A 9 -3.05 17.60 2.59
N ALA A 10 -3.50 16.36 2.64
CA ALA A 10 -4.44 15.91 3.67
C ALA A 10 -3.79 15.75 5.06
N ASP A 11 -2.57 16.26 5.25
CA ASP A 11 -1.92 16.29 6.56
C ASP A 11 -2.60 17.29 7.50
N ILE A 12 -3.22 16.76 8.52
CA ILE A 12 -3.97 17.50 9.54
C ILE A 12 -3.08 18.33 10.46
N ARG A 13 -1.80 17.99 10.53
CA ARG A 13 -0.85 18.71 11.38
C ARG A 13 -0.54 20.11 10.83
N GLY A 14 -0.97 20.42 9.60
CA GLY A 14 -0.59 21.64 8.92
C GLY A 14 0.91 21.68 8.58
N GLY A 15 1.39 22.81 8.08
CA GLY A 15 2.82 22.98 7.79
C GLY A 15 3.27 22.42 6.45
N TYR A 16 2.36 21.93 5.61
CA TYR A 16 2.72 21.56 4.24
C TYR A 16 3.15 22.78 3.43
N GLU A 17 2.61 23.95 3.75
CA GLU A 17 2.97 25.23 3.13
C GLU A 17 4.44 25.58 3.37
N ASP A 18 4.92 25.39 4.60
CA ASP A 18 6.33 25.59 4.95
C ASP A 18 7.23 24.60 4.22
N SER A 19 6.78 23.33 4.08
CA SER A 19 7.49 22.32 3.33
C SER A 19 7.53 22.64 1.84
N GLU A 20 6.43 23.13 1.26
CA GLU A 20 6.36 23.56 -0.12
C GLU A 20 7.27 24.74 -0.40
N LYS A 21 7.26 25.73 0.48
CA LYS A 21 8.17 26.88 0.42
C LYS A 21 9.63 26.43 0.48
N TRP A 22 9.97 25.57 1.42
CA TRP A 22 11.32 25.02 1.54
C TRP A 22 11.76 24.28 0.28
N MET A 23 10.87 23.43 -0.30
CA MET A 23 11.16 22.68 -1.52
C MET A 23 11.41 23.63 -2.70
N ASN A 24 10.64 24.71 -2.81
CA ASN A 24 10.83 25.72 -3.87
C ASN A 24 12.14 26.46 -3.68
N GLU A 25 12.48 26.88 -2.46
CA GLU A 25 13.75 27.53 -2.12
C GLU A 25 14.95 26.60 -2.34
N TYR A 26 14.79 25.29 -2.09
CA TYR A 26 15.79 24.28 -2.36
C TYR A 26 16.02 24.05 -3.86
N GLY A 27 15.11 24.53 -4.70
CA GLY A 27 15.20 24.46 -6.15
C GLY A 27 14.58 23.17 -6.72
N CYS A 28 13.52 22.65 -6.10
CA CYS A 28 12.74 21.59 -6.71
C CYS A 28 12.10 22.12 -8.00
N CYS A 29 12.36 21.44 -9.12
CA CYS A 29 11.79 21.81 -10.43
C CYS A 29 10.29 21.50 -10.51
N ARG A 30 9.79 20.63 -9.65
CA ARG A 30 8.39 20.27 -9.52
C ARG A 30 8.11 19.81 -8.09
N VAL A 31 6.98 20.26 -7.55
CA VAL A 31 6.39 19.72 -6.33
C VAL A 31 5.08 19.04 -6.72
N ALA A 32 5.02 17.73 -6.57
CA ALA A 32 3.81 16.95 -6.80
C ALA A 32 3.02 16.88 -5.51
N SER A 33 1.69 16.91 -5.60
CA SER A 33 0.82 16.77 -4.43
C SER A 33 -0.38 15.88 -4.70
N ASP A 34 -0.83 15.19 -3.66
CA ASP A 34 -2.10 14.49 -3.61
C ASP A 34 -2.96 15.13 -2.52
N ASP A 35 -4.17 15.57 -2.91
CA ASP A 35 -5.12 16.29 -2.05
C ASP A 35 -6.24 15.37 -1.55
N SER A 36 -6.16 14.07 -1.82
CA SER A 36 -7.22 13.12 -1.54
C SER A 36 -7.42 12.94 -0.04
N GLU A 37 -8.64 13.16 0.41
CA GLU A 37 -9.09 12.86 1.78
C GLU A 37 -9.10 11.37 2.09
N ASP A 38 -8.93 10.52 1.08
CA ASP A 38 -8.97 9.08 1.19
C ASP A 38 -7.58 8.49 1.39
N LEU A 39 -7.19 8.27 2.64
CA LEU A 39 -5.94 7.60 3.01
C LEU A 39 -5.81 6.17 2.42
N TYR A 40 -6.91 5.59 1.97
CA TYR A 40 -6.98 4.23 1.43
C TYR A 40 -7.01 4.17 -0.09
N THR A 41 -7.26 5.30 -0.77
CA THR A 41 -7.30 5.36 -2.22
C THR A 41 -5.94 5.68 -2.84
N THR A 42 -5.88 5.45 -4.12
CA THR A 42 -4.73 5.68 -4.97
C THR A 42 -4.19 7.10 -4.82
N ARG A 43 -2.90 7.23 -4.53
CA ARG A 43 -2.13 8.46 -4.62
C ARG A 43 -1.55 8.58 -6.04
N PRO A 44 -2.29 9.15 -6.99
CA PRO A 44 -1.88 9.14 -8.40
C PRO A 44 -0.62 9.96 -8.64
N ALA A 45 -0.49 11.11 -7.97
CA ALA A 45 0.70 11.95 -8.10
C ALA A 45 1.93 11.26 -7.52
N TRP A 46 1.81 10.59 -6.36
CA TRP A 46 2.89 9.80 -5.77
C TRP A 46 3.36 8.68 -6.70
N ARG A 47 2.42 7.89 -7.25
CA ARG A 47 2.75 6.80 -8.16
C ARG A 47 3.41 7.27 -9.44
N ALA A 48 2.88 8.33 -10.04
CA ALA A 48 3.42 8.93 -11.24
C ALA A 48 4.85 9.45 -10.99
N LEU A 49 5.07 10.08 -9.81
CA LEU A 49 6.37 10.59 -9.41
C LEU A 49 7.38 9.45 -9.29
N LEU A 50 7.07 8.38 -8.54
CA LEU A 50 7.97 7.23 -8.39
C LEU A 50 8.33 6.57 -9.74
N GLY A 51 7.41 6.59 -10.70
CA GLY A 51 7.63 6.09 -12.06
C GLY A 51 8.58 6.98 -12.88
N CYS A 52 8.55 8.29 -12.65
CA CYS A 52 9.36 9.27 -13.39
C CYS A 52 10.79 9.44 -12.85
N LEU A 53 11.05 9.04 -11.60
CA LEU A 53 12.36 9.21 -10.98
C LEU A 53 13.44 8.39 -11.69
N GLY A 54 14.50 9.07 -12.07
CA GLY A 54 15.66 8.51 -12.74
C GLY A 54 16.93 8.52 -11.88
N ARG A 55 18.00 7.96 -12.42
CA ARG A 55 19.29 7.90 -11.75
C ARG A 55 19.85 9.30 -11.52
N GLY A 56 20.24 9.57 -10.26
CA GLY A 56 20.85 10.83 -9.85
C GLY A 56 19.83 11.93 -9.53
N ASP A 57 18.53 11.64 -9.59
CA ASP A 57 17.51 12.59 -9.14
C ASP A 57 17.45 12.68 -7.61
N GLU A 58 16.89 13.77 -7.13
CA GLU A 58 16.64 14.01 -5.70
C GLU A 58 15.15 13.98 -5.41
N LEU A 59 14.72 13.09 -4.52
CA LEU A 59 13.36 13.02 -4.02
C LEU A 59 13.27 13.72 -2.67
N VAL A 60 12.47 14.77 -2.59
CA VAL A 60 12.27 15.58 -1.40
C VAL A 60 10.88 15.37 -0.83
N LEU A 61 10.80 14.95 0.42
CA LEU A 61 9.57 14.69 1.16
C LEU A 61 9.43 15.67 2.32
N SER A 62 8.18 16.01 2.67
CA SER A 62 7.90 16.80 3.87
C SER A 62 8.30 16.05 5.14
N ARG A 63 7.78 14.81 5.29
CA ARG A 63 8.07 13.89 6.40
C ARG A 63 7.70 12.46 5.99
N PHE A 64 8.39 11.44 6.52
CA PHE A 64 8.06 10.06 6.20
C PHE A 64 6.65 9.67 6.65
N SER A 65 6.25 10.03 7.86
CA SER A 65 4.90 9.73 8.37
C SER A 65 3.77 10.37 7.56
N ASN A 66 4.03 11.48 6.87
CA ASN A 66 3.09 12.15 5.97
C ASN A 66 2.90 11.37 4.65
N VAL A 67 3.99 10.82 4.13
CA VAL A 67 4.02 10.21 2.80
C VAL A 67 3.79 8.71 2.84
N LEU A 68 4.33 8.03 3.84
CA LEU A 68 4.34 6.57 3.92
C LEU A 68 3.21 6.03 4.78
N ARG A 69 2.76 4.83 4.47
CA ARG A 69 1.65 4.15 5.16
C ARG A 69 2.10 3.04 6.08
N SER A 70 3.35 2.60 5.95
CA SER A 70 3.94 1.52 6.76
C SER A 70 5.46 1.56 6.71
N CYS A 71 6.10 0.80 7.62
CA CYS A 71 7.54 0.57 7.58
C CYS A 71 7.97 -0.23 6.34
N ASP A 72 7.12 -1.11 5.83
CA ASP A 72 7.40 -1.87 4.60
C ASP A 72 7.46 -0.93 3.39
N GLU A 73 6.59 0.09 3.35
CA GLU A 73 6.61 1.10 2.31
C GLU A 73 7.88 1.97 2.39
N LEU A 74 8.38 2.27 3.61
CA LEU A 74 9.66 2.93 3.80
C LEU A 74 10.81 2.07 3.27
N ALA A 75 10.84 0.80 3.64
CA ALA A 75 11.88 -0.12 3.20
C ALA A 75 11.90 -0.23 1.66
N ALA A 76 10.73 -0.36 1.03
CA ALA A 76 10.60 -0.41 -0.43
C ALA A 76 11.07 0.89 -1.08
N LEU A 77 10.74 2.06 -0.51
CA LEU A 77 11.19 3.35 -1.01
C LEU A 77 12.71 3.51 -0.93
N VAL A 78 13.29 3.17 0.23
CA VAL A 78 14.74 3.24 0.42
C VAL A 78 15.47 2.32 -0.55
N GLU A 79 14.96 1.10 -0.74
CA GLU A 79 15.53 0.16 -1.71
C GLU A 79 15.41 0.67 -3.15
N LEU A 80 14.27 1.23 -3.53
CA LEU A 80 14.08 1.87 -4.83
C LEU A 80 15.10 2.99 -5.05
N CYS A 81 15.27 3.87 -4.05
CA CYS A 81 16.23 4.97 -4.11
C CYS A 81 17.67 4.45 -4.24
N ARG A 82 18.01 3.41 -3.49
CA ARG A 82 19.33 2.77 -3.55
C ARG A 82 19.62 2.19 -4.94
N VAL A 83 18.70 1.41 -5.48
CA VAL A 83 18.85 0.74 -6.79
C VAL A 83 18.93 1.75 -7.92
N LYS A 84 18.09 2.77 -7.89
CA LYS A 84 18.07 3.81 -8.92
C LYS A 84 19.15 4.89 -8.71
N GLY A 85 19.84 4.92 -7.57
CA GLY A 85 20.82 5.97 -7.24
C GLY A 85 20.14 7.33 -7.06
N ILE A 86 18.96 7.36 -6.41
CA ILE A 86 18.18 8.55 -6.09
C ILE A 86 18.57 9.02 -4.68
N ARG A 87 18.79 10.31 -4.52
CA ARG A 87 18.98 10.92 -3.20
C ARG A 87 17.62 11.16 -2.56
N LEU A 88 17.41 10.64 -1.35
CA LEU A 88 16.19 10.80 -0.58
C LEU A 88 16.40 11.83 0.54
N ILE A 89 15.52 12.82 0.62
CA ILE A 89 15.55 13.90 1.59
C ILE A 89 14.19 13.97 2.28
N SER A 90 14.17 13.93 3.61
CA SER A 90 13.00 14.18 4.45
C SER A 90 13.24 15.41 5.30
N ILE A 91 12.48 16.49 5.04
CA ILE A 91 12.72 17.80 5.65
C ILE A 91 12.41 17.75 7.14
N GLY A 92 11.21 17.30 7.50
CA GLY A 92 10.74 17.29 8.89
C GLY A 92 11.43 16.26 9.77
N ASP A 93 11.95 15.19 9.17
CA ASP A 93 12.72 14.16 9.87
C ASP A 93 14.23 14.47 9.89
N LYS A 94 14.64 15.52 9.18
CA LYS A 94 16.05 15.94 9.03
C LYS A 94 16.95 14.81 8.52
N ILE A 95 16.45 14.03 7.58
CA ILE A 95 17.18 12.91 6.98
C ILE A 95 17.53 13.25 5.54
N ASP A 96 18.79 13.03 5.20
CA ASP A 96 19.32 13.18 3.85
C ASP A 96 20.31 12.05 3.57
N THR A 97 19.99 11.21 2.60
CA THR A 97 20.85 10.08 2.23
C THR A 97 22.17 10.53 1.56
N GLY A 98 22.26 11.79 1.14
CA GLY A 98 23.50 12.40 0.66
C GLY A 98 24.37 12.99 1.79
N GLY A 99 23.84 13.11 3.00
CA GLY A 99 24.57 13.57 4.20
C GLY A 99 24.93 15.05 4.26
N ASN A 100 24.49 15.86 3.30
CA ASN A 100 24.98 17.23 3.15
C ASN A 100 24.06 18.28 3.80
N LEU A 101 22.75 18.04 3.83
CA LEU A 101 21.78 19.04 4.28
C LEU A 101 21.61 19.07 5.79
N PHE A 102 21.74 17.94 6.45
CA PHE A 102 21.52 17.80 7.89
C PHE A 102 22.72 17.14 8.58
N PRO A 103 23.89 17.82 8.64
CA PRO A 103 25.12 17.22 9.16
C PRO A 103 25.05 16.90 10.66
N ALA A 104 24.11 17.49 11.38
CA ALA A 104 23.92 17.23 12.81
C ALA A 104 23.06 15.99 13.08
N THR A 105 22.43 15.40 12.07
CA THR A 105 21.60 14.18 12.23
C THR A 105 22.48 12.98 12.50
N THR A 106 22.24 12.35 13.64
CA THR A 106 22.96 11.15 14.06
C THR A 106 22.24 9.88 13.63
N VAL A 107 22.93 8.75 13.69
CA VAL A 107 22.31 7.43 13.46
C VAL A 107 21.19 7.18 14.48
N ASN A 108 21.35 7.65 15.72
CA ASN A 108 20.30 7.51 16.74
C ASN A 108 19.03 8.27 16.35
N ASP A 109 19.13 9.46 15.76
CA ASP A 109 17.99 10.23 15.28
C ASP A 109 17.25 9.47 14.18
N VAL A 110 17.99 8.86 13.24
CA VAL A 110 17.40 8.05 12.17
C VAL A 110 16.68 6.83 12.75
N LEU A 111 17.30 6.13 13.69
CA LEU A 111 16.69 4.96 14.34
C LEU A 111 15.43 5.36 15.13
N LEU A 112 15.44 6.53 15.78
CA LEU A 112 14.29 7.06 16.49
C LEU A 112 13.13 7.33 15.52
N VAL A 113 13.41 7.99 14.38
CA VAL A 113 12.40 8.25 13.34
C VAL A 113 11.79 6.95 12.83
N ILE A 114 12.60 5.93 12.54
CA ILE A 114 12.12 4.63 12.10
C ILE A 114 11.26 3.96 13.18
N GLY A 115 11.71 4.02 14.44
CA GLY A 115 11.00 3.41 15.58
C GLY A 115 9.68 4.08 15.90
N THR A 116 9.56 5.41 15.71
CA THR A 116 8.33 6.16 15.96
C THR A 116 7.37 6.19 14.78
N LEU A 117 7.85 5.85 13.58
CA LEU A 117 7.08 5.92 12.33
C LEU A 117 5.72 5.19 12.41
N PRO A 118 5.59 3.97 12.96
CA PRO A 118 4.29 3.30 13.03
C PRO A 118 3.28 4.05 13.88
N SER A 119 3.71 4.61 15.01
CA SER A 119 2.83 5.38 15.90
C SER A 119 2.45 6.73 15.30
N GLU A 120 3.33 7.37 14.58
CA GLU A 120 3.04 8.60 13.85
C GLU A 120 2.05 8.37 12.71
N ILE A 121 2.21 7.31 11.92
CA ILE A 121 1.28 6.93 10.87
C ILE A 121 -0.10 6.61 11.47
N ALA A 122 -0.17 5.90 12.60
CA ALA A 122 -1.42 5.62 13.28
C ALA A 122 -2.11 6.91 13.74
N ALA A 123 -1.38 7.81 14.39
CA ALA A 123 -1.91 9.11 14.82
C ALA A 123 -2.41 9.96 13.65
N MET A 124 -1.75 9.92 12.50
CA MET A 124 -2.20 10.60 11.28
C MET A 124 -3.51 10.04 10.75
N ARG A 125 -3.69 8.71 10.78
CA ARG A 125 -4.94 8.05 10.37
C ARG A 125 -6.09 8.41 11.29
N ASP A 126 -5.87 8.32 12.59
CA ASP A 126 -6.90 8.63 13.60
C ASP A 126 -7.35 10.08 13.49
N ALA A 127 -6.40 10.99 13.29
CA ALA A 127 -6.68 12.40 13.12
C ALA A 127 -7.44 12.68 11.79
N ALA A 128 -7.09 12.01 10.68
CA ALA A 128 -7.81 12.11 9.41
C ALA A 128 -9.26 11.60 9.54
N ASP A 129 -9.46 10.49 10.22
CA ASP A 129 -10.79 9.95 10.46
C ASP A 129 -11.63 10.88 11.37
N HIS A 130 -11.01 11.50 12.37
CA HIS A 130 -11.68 12.47 13.23
C HIS A 130 -12.13 13.72 12.45
N LEU A 131 -11.27 14.29 11.61
CA LEU A 131 -11.64 15.43 10.73
C LEU A 131 -12.75 15.07 9.78
N ARG A 132 -12.68 13.90 9.15
CA ARG A 132 -13.75 13.41 8.28
C ARG A 132 -15.09 13.35 9.01
N MET A 133 -15.08 12.90 10.27
CA MET A 133 -16.27 12.90 11.13
C MET A 133 -16.79 14.31 11.39
N LEU A 134 -15.91 15.27 11.66
CA LEU A 134 -16.27 16.66 11.91
C LEU A 134 -16.84 17.34 10.66
N MET A 135 -16.20 17.13 9.50
CA MET A 135 -16.64 17.71 8.21
C MET A 135 -17.94 17.09 7.70
N ALA A 136 -18.21 15.82 7.99
CA ALA A 136 -19.46 15.17 7.64
C ALA A 136 -20.67 15.64 8.44
N GLY A 137 -20.49 16.56 9.42
CA GLY A 137 -21.56 17.16 10.18
C GLY A 137 -22.37 16.22 11.08
N SER A 138 -21.99 14.95 11.12
CA SER A 138 -22.57 13.96 12.03
C SER A 138 -21.52 12.86 12.25
N ALA A 139 -21.33 12.47 13.51
CA ALA A 139 -20.65 11.22 13.80
C ALA A 139 -21.28 10.12 12.92
N PRO A 140 -20.50 9.27 12.25
CA PRO A 140 -21.07 8.19 11.46
C PRO A 140 -22.01 7.42 12.36
N SER A 141 -23.30 7.49 12.07
CA SER A 141 -24.27 6.79 12.89
C SER A 141 -23.86 5.32 12.89
N ARG A 142 -24.13 4.60 13.98
CA ARG A 142 -23.91 3.13 14.02
C ARG A 142 -24.46 2.45 12.76
N THR A 143 -25.48 3.04 12.15
CA THR A 143 -26.10 2.66 10.89
C THR A 143 -25.14 2.82 9.70
N SER A 144 -24.37 3.90 9.60
CA SER A 144 -23.46 4.13 8.47
C SER A 144 -22.23 3.21 8.54
N ILE A 145 -21.73 2.92 9.73
CA ILE A 145 -20.62 1.95 9.92
C ILE A 145 -21.10 0.53 9.57
N ARG A 146 -22.33 0.20 9.97
CA ARG A 146 -22.95 -1.08 9.66
C ARG A 146 -23.17 -1.21 8.15
N GLN A 147 -23.67 -0.17 7.51
CA GLN A 147 -23.90 -0.12 6.07
C GLN A 147 -22.60 -0.34 5.28
N ARG A 148 -21.53 0.39 5.61
CA ARG A 148 -20.21 0.23 4.98
C ARG A 148 -19.65 -1.18 5.13
N LYS A 149 -19.87 -1.79 6.31
CA LYS A 149 -19.46 -3.17 6.55
C LYS A 149 -20.27 -4.14 5.70
N GLU A 150 -21.57 -3.94 5.59
CA GLU A 150 -22.46 -4.75 4.76
C GLU A 150 -22.13 -4.59 3.27
N ASP A 151 -21.84 -3.38 2.81
CA ASP A 151 -21.49 -3.12 1.42
C ASP A 151 -20.15 -3.76 1.05
N ARG A 152 -19.17 -3.69 1.94
CA ARG A 152 -17.90 -4.40 1.77
C ARG A 152 -18.09 -5.91 1.78
N ASP A 153 -18.89 -6.44 2.69
CA ASP A 153 -19.18 -7.88 2.74
C ASP A 153 -19.86 -8.32 1.44
N LYS A 154 -20.79 -7.53 0.88
CA LYS A 154 -21.43 -7.77 -0.41
C LYS A 154 -20.45 -7.77 -1.59
N LEU A 155 -19.53 -6.78 -1.61
CA LEU A 155 -18.48 -6.70 -2.64
C LEU A 155 -17.62 -7.97 -2.64
N ILE A 156 -17.17 -8.41 -1.47
CA ILE A 156 -16.38 -9.64 -1.32
C ILE A 156 -17.14 -10.85 -1.87
N ILE A 157 -18.43 -10.96 -1.54
CA ILE A 157 -19.27 -12.07 -1.99
C ILE A 157 -19.44 -12.04 -3.51
N SER A 158 -19.68 -10.86 -4.09
CA SER A 158 -19.79 -10.71 -5.55
C SER A 158 -18.52 -11.16 -6.24
N MET A 159 -17.38 -10.55 -5.91
CA MET A 159 -16.09 -10.89 -6.50
C MET A 159 -15.74 -12.39 -6.36
N TYR A 160 -16.05 -12.98 -5.19
CA TYR A 160 -15.80 -14.40 -4.96
C TYR A 160 -16.68 -15.32 -5.83
N LYS A 161 -17.96 -14.96 -6.03
CA LYS A 161 -18.89 -15.67 -6.91
C LYS A 161 -18.49 -15.55 -8.38
N ASP A 162 -17.96 -14.40 -8.77
CA ASP A 162 -17.48 -14.11 -10.11
C ASP A 162 -16.15 -14.83 -10.41
N GLY A 163 -15.55 -15.49 -9.40
CA GLY A 163 -14.34 -16.30 -9.55
C GLY A 163 -13.04 -15.48 -9.53
N GLU A 164 -13.08 -14.26 -9.05
CA GLU A 164 -11.91 -13.40 -8.95
C GLU A 164 -10.82 -14.00 -8.06
N PRO A 165 -9.54 -13.75 -8.37
CA PRO A 165 -8.42 -14.20 -7.56
C PRO A 165 -8.48 -13.65 -6.13
N LEU A 166 -8.15 -14.47 -5.14
CA LEU A 166 -8.15 -14.05 -3.72
C LEU A 166 -7.28 -12.80 -3.45
N GLY A 167 -6.20 -12.62 -4.21
CA GLY A 167 -5.35 -11.45 -4.14
C GLY A 167 -6.08 -10.15 -4.48
N ASP A 168 -6.90 -10.20 -5.52
CA ASP A 168 -7.66 -9.03 -5.98
C ASP A 168 -8.79 -8.70 -5.00
N ILE A 169 -9.44 -9.73 -4.45
CA ILE A 169 -10.46 -9.57 -3.39
C ILE A 169 -9.83 -8.96 -2.12
N LEU A 170 -8.63 -9.37 -1.73
CA LEU A 170 -7.89 -8.79 -0.60
C LEU A 170 -7.61 -7.31 -0.85
N THR A 171 -7.12 -6.98 -2.03
CA THR A 171 -6.81 -5.60 -2.42
C THR A 171 -8.06 -4.72 -2.43
N ALA A 172 -9.15 -5.20 -3.03
CA ALA A 172 -10.41 -4.46 -3.12
C ALA A 172 -11.10 -4.27 -1.75
N SER A 173 -11.02 -5.29 -0.88
CA SER A 173 -11.66 -5.26 0.43
C SER A 173 -10.85 -4.59 1.53
N GLY A 174 -9.54 -4.36 1.28
CA GLY A 174 -8.61 -3.81 2.29
C GLY A 174 -8.24 -4.79 3.41
N PHE A 175 -8.51 -6.08 3.25
CA PHE A 175 -8.06 -7.09 4.20
C PHE A 175 -6.65 -7.57 3.88
N THR A 176 -5.88 -7.82 4.93
CA THR A 176 -4.51 -8.35 4.83
C THR A 176 -4.46 -9.88 4.88
N SER A 177 -5.54 -10.52 5.33
CA SER A 177 -5.57 -11.96 5.54
C SER A 177 -6.71 -12.65 4.78
N PRO A 178 -6.43 -13.72 4.01
CA PRO A 178 -7.45 -14.55 3.38
C PRO A 178 -8.48 -15.13 4.35
N ALA A 179 -8.09 -15.39 5.60
CA ALA A 179 -8.97 -15.89 6.64
C ALA A 179 -10.16 -14.97 6.90
N SER A 180 -9.99 -13.66 6.77
CA SER A 180 -11.06 -12.67 6.92
C SER A 180 -12.11 -12.80 5.80
N ILE A 181 -11.66 -13.01 4.57
CA ILE A 181 -12.54 -13.24 3.41
C ILE A 181 -13.35 -14.53 3.61
N PHE A 182 -12.69 -15.64 3.95
CA PHE A 182 -13.39 -16.92 4.17
C PHE A 182 -14.38 -16.87 5.33
N ARG A 183 -14.11 -16.07 6.38
CA ARG A 183 -15.06 -15.85 7.48
C ARG A 183 -16.33 -15.15 6.99
N ILE A 184 -16.20 -14.18 6.09
CA ILE A 184 -17.35 -13.48 5.49
C ILE A 184 -18.13 -14.41 4.58
N ILE A 185 -17.47 -15.13 3.68
CA ILE A 185 -18.08 -16.09 2.77
C ILE A 185 -18.89 -17.13 3.55
N LYS A 186 -18.31 -17.66 4.63
CA LYS A 186 -18.99 -18.62 5.53
C LYS A 186 -20.17 -17.99 6.25
N LYS A 187 -20.04 -16.75 6.72
CA LYS A 187 -21.11 -16.02 7.41
C LYS A 187 -22.35 -15.85 6.55
N TYR A 188 -22.19 -15.65 5.24
CA TYR A 188 -23.28 -15.47 4.28
C TYR A 188 -23.67 -16.77 3.56
N GLY A 189 -23.17 -17.92 4.00
CA GLY A 189 -23.57 -19.23 3.47
C GLY A 189 -23.18 -19.49 2.01
N VAL A 190 -22.19 -18.77 1.48
CA VAL A 190 -21.70 -18.98 0.13
C VAL A 190 -20.82 -20.24 0.11
N GLU A 191 -21.09 -21.16 -0.80
CA GLU A 191 -20.27 -22.36 -0.97
C GLU A 191 -18.85 -21.99 -1.35
N LEU A 192 -17.88 -22.57 -0.65
CA LEU A 192 -16.47 -22.36 -0.96
C LEU A 192 -16.18 -23.04 -2.31
N ASN A 193 -15.79 -22.24 -3.30
CA ASN A 193 -15.15 -22.73 -4.51
C ASN A 193 -13.82 -23.39 -4.10
N ARG A 194 -13.89 -24.63 -3.64
CA ARG A 194 -12.73 -25.49 -3.51
C ARG A 194 -12.25 -25.69 -4.93
N GLY A 195 -11.27 -24.91 -5.36
CA GLY A 195 -10.70 -24.99 -6.70
C GLY A 195 -10.59 -26.45 -7.08
N ARG A 196 -11.02 -26.80 -8.30
CA ARG A 196 -11.00 -28.16 -8.83
C ARG A 196 -9.71 -28.80 -8.38
N GLY A 197 -9.85 -29.75 -7.46
CA GLY A 197 -8.73 -30.34 -6.78
C GLY A 197 -7.67 -30.72 -7.80
N ARG A 198 -6.43 -30.61 -7.44
CA ARG A 198 -5.34 -31.39 -8.02
C ARG A 198 -5.77 -32.85 -7.97
N GLY A 199 -6.79 -33.18 -8.76
CA GLY A 199 -7.41 -34.48 -8.91
C GLY A 199 -6.71 -35.20 -10.02
N LYS A 200 -6.13 -36.31 -9.67
CA LYS A 200 -5.85 -37.45 -10.55
C LYS A 200 -4.95 -37.19 -11.77
N ARG A 201 -3.70 -36.87 -11.51
CA ARG A 201 -2.61 -37.34 -12.37
C ARG A 201 -2.21 -38.73 -11.83
N GLY A 202 -2.66 -39.78 -12.50
CA GLY A 202 -2.08 -41.11 -12.31
C GLY A 202 -3.05 -42.22 -11.97
N GLN A 203 -4.02 -42.50 -12.85
CA GLN A 203 -4.67 -43.80 -12.89
C GLN A 203 -5.38 -44.02 -14.24
N ASP A 204 -4.65 -43.87 -15.34
CA ASP A 204 -5.07 -44.41 -16.65
C ASP A 204 -3.79 -44.73 -17.43
N LYS A 205 -3.13 -45.80 -17.01
CA LYS A 205 -2.17 -46.57 -17.82
C LYS A 205 -1.86 -47.89 -17.12
N LYS A 206 -2.81 -48.73 -17.05
CA LYS A 206 -2.64 -50.15 -16.90
C LYS A 206 -3.98 -50.79 -17.27
N ASP A 207 -4.18 -51.00 -18.51
CA ASP A 207 -5.08 -52.01 -19.11
C ASP A 207 -5.12 -51.73 -20.60
N ALA A 208 -4.13 -52.15 -21.31
CA ALA A 208 -4.18 -52.47 -22.72
C ALA A 208 -2.94 -53.26 -23.10
N ASP A 209 -3.20 -54.42 -23.56
CA ASP A 209 -2.37 -55.32 -24.38
C ASP A 209 -1.49 -56.34 -23.67
N VAL A 210 -2.19 -57.43 -23.40
CA VAL A 210 -1.69 -58.79 -23.64
C VAL A 210 -2.23 -59.25 -24.97
N PRO A 211 -1.47 -59.52 -26.01
CA PRO A 211 -1.82 -60.42 -27.06
C PRO A 211 -1.21 -61.81 -26.77
N THR A 212 -2.08 -62.71 -26.50
CA THR A 212 -1.99 -64.13 -26.75
C THR A 212 -1.70 -64.40 -28.22
N SER A 213 -0.74 -65.23 -28.49
CA SER A 213 -0.65 -66.17 -29.60
C SER A 213 0.62 -66.93 -29.44
N GLY A 214 0.65 -68.19 -29.30
CA GLY A 214 -0.08 -69.24 -30.04
C GLY A 214 0.77 -69.70 -31.20
N GLU A 215 1.48 -70.75 -30.92
CA GLU A 215 1.64 -71.94 -31.76
C GLU A 215 2.36 -71.83 -33.13
N ASN A 216 3.25 -72.82 -33.24
CA ASN A 216 3.67 -73.54 -34.43
C ASN A 216 4.88 -73.00 -35.22
N GLU A 217 5.82 -73.68 -35.38
CA GLU A 217 6.51 -74.90 -35.81
C GLU A 217 8.02 -74.72 -35.67
#